data_0e452645fd5b6e2fbc24107f8dbd914a
#
_entry.id   0e452645fd5b6e2fbc24107f8dbd914a
#
_cell.length_a   1.000
_cell.length_b   1.000
_cell.length_c   1.000
_cell.angle_alpha   90.00
_cell.angle_beta   90.00
_cell.angle_gamma   90.00
#
_symmetry.space_group_name_H-M   'P 1'
#
loop_
_entity.id
_entity.type
_entity.pdbx_description
1 polymer ?
#
loop_
_entity_poly.entity_id
_entity_poly.type
_entity_poly.pdbx_seq_one_letter_code
_entity_poly.pdbx_strand_id
1 'polypeptide(L)'
;MSGAVIVDLIVLAGGRGRRLDGAVKPAVEVAGRTLLSRVLDARTLVRHVVIVGPETAHLAAGDTPAGSTPAVWALEDPPFGGPVAGIAAGLTALTATDLPDWVLVLACDLPWAADATRTLLPHLTDPTLPASVQGLYLTDTDGHAQWLTAAYRLDALTAAMSRLGARAHGASMRELLGSLVLRGIHDDTNAATDVDTWQDVLESTARLTGATDSTRSTIE
;
A
#
# COMPACT_ATOMS: atom_id res chain seq x y z
N MET A 1 7.81 21.90 20.79
CA MET A 1 8.69 20.82 20.31
C MET A 1 7.83 19.95 19.41
N SER A 2 8.07 19.97 18.08
CA SER A 2 7.34 19.09 17.17
C SER A 2 7.85 17.68 17.41
N GLY A 3 7.02 16.80 17.99
CA GLY A 3 7.33 15.37 18.08
C GLY A 3 7.55 14.80 16.69
N ALA A 4 8.33 13.73 16.56
CA ALA A 4 8.43 13.00 15.31
C ALA A 4 7.04 12.48 14.91
N VAL A 5 6.65 12.67 13.66
CA VAL A 5 5.39 12.13 13.12
C VAL A 5 5.47 10.60 13.11
N ILE A 6 4.50 9.96 13.74
CA ILE A 6 4.44 8.51 13.85
C ILE A 6 3.58 7.95 12.71
N VAL A 7 4.15 7.04 11.94
CA VAL A 7 3.48 6.39 10.80
C VAL A 7 3.48 4.89 11.00
N ASP A 8 2.33 4.24 10.91
CA ASP A 8 2.18 2.79 10.82
C ASP A 8 1.67 2.40 9.42
N LEU A 9 1.93 1.17 9.00
CA LEU A 9 1.61 0.65 7.68
C LEU A 9 0.55 -0.44 7.74
N ILE A 10 -0.46 -0.33 6.88
CA ILE A 10 -1.38 -1.41 6.55
C ILE A 10 -1.10 -1.87 5.12
N VAL A 11 -0.73 -3.14 4.95
CA VAL A 11 -0.57 -3.78 3.63
C VAL A 11 -1.80 -4.63 3.34
N LEU A 12 -2.46 -4.36 2.22
CA LEU A 12 -3.61 -5.15 1.77
C LEU A 12 -3.11 -6.30 0.88
N ALA A 13 -2.94 -7.47 1.49
CA ALA A 13 -2.46 -8.71 0.84
C ALA A 13 -3.61 -9.64 0.42
N GLY A 14 -4.82 -9.09 0.29
CA GLY A 14 -6.01 -9.76 -0.24
C GLY A 14 -6.16 -9.57 -1.75
N GLY A 15 -7.02 -10.38 -2.37
CA GLY A 15 -7.35 -10.24 -3.79
C GLY A 15 -7.36 -11.58 -4.52
N ARG A 16 -8.24 -11.70 -5.54
CA ARG A 16 -8.47 -12.99 -6.22
C ARG A 16 -7.55 -13.26 -7.41
N GLY A 17 -6.61 -12.36 -7.74
CA GLY A 17 -5.63 -12.54 -8.83
C GLY A 17 -6.23 -12.97 -10.19
N ARG A 18 -7.46 -12.55 -10.53
CA ARG A 18 -8.22 -13.07 -11.70
C ARG A 18 -7.47 -12.90 -13.03
N ARG A 19 -6.68 -11.83 -13.17
CA ARG A 19 -5.92 -11.52 -14.38
C ARG A 19 -4.54 -12.20 -14.42
N LEU A 20 -4.19 -12.90 -13.34
CA LEU A 20 -2.97 -13.70 -13.17
C LEU A 20 -3.32 -15.18 -13.09
N ASP A 21 -4.30 -15.64 -13.89
CA ASP A 21 -4.76 -17.03 -13.98
C ASP A 21 -5.12 -17.66 -12.63
N GLY A 22 -5.61 -16.84 -11.68
CA GLY A 22 -5.95 -17.27 -10.33
C GLY A 22 -4.75 -17.44 -9.39
N ALA A 23 -3.57 -16.99 -9.77
CA ALA A 23 -2.41 -17.00 -8.89
C ALA A 23 -2.69 -16.22 -7.59
N VAL A 24 -2.08 -16.64 -6.49
CA VAL A 24 -2.10 -15.92 -5.22
C VAL A 24 -1.25 -14.66 -5.40
N LYS A 25 -1.89 -13.53 -5.68
CA LYS A 25 -1.24 -12.26 -6.08
C LYS A 25 -0.05 -11.86 -5.19
N PRO A 26 -0.14 -11.94 -3.84
CA PRO A 26 1.01 -11.69 -2.96
C PRO A 26 2.24 -12.56 -3.24
N ALA A 27 2.05 -13.80 -3.76
CA ALA A 27 3.10 -14.77 -4.03
C ALA A 27 3.65 -14.71 -5.46
N VAL A 28 3.10 -13.86 -6.32
CA VAL A 28 3.65 -13.65 -7.67
C VAL A 28 5.06 -13.07 -7.56
N GLU A 29 6.00 -13.68 -8.28
CA GLU A 29 7.39 -13.24 -8.28
C GLU A 29 7.67 -12.22 -9.38
N VAL A 30 8.36 -11.15 -9.00
CA VAL A 30 8.90 -10.13 -9.88
C VAL A 30 10.39 -10.01 -9.59
N ALA A 31 11.25 -10.24 -10.58
CA ALA A 31 12.71 -10.27 -10.42
C ALA A 31 13.17 -11.16 -9.23
N GLY A 32 12.63 -12.38 -9.14
CA GLY A 32 13.04 -13.40 -8.14
C GLY A 32 12.59 -13.12 -6.70
N ARG A 33 11.69 -12.16 -6.47
CA ARG A 33 11.08 -11.89 -5.15
C ARG A 33 9.57 -11.76 -5.29
N THR A 34 8.84 -12.26 -4.28
CA THR A 34 7.38 -12.12 -4.26
C THR A 34 6.96 -10.65 -4.16
N LEU A 35 5.80 -10.32 -4.72
CA LEU A 35 5.23 -8.97 -4.64
C LEU A 35 5.10 -8.52 -3.18
N LEU A 36 4.56 -9.37 -2.30
CA LEU A 36 4.42 -9.03 -0.89
C LEU A 36 5.77 -8.76 -0.22
N SER A 37 6.81 -9.58 -0.50
CA SER A 37 8.15 -9.35 0.07
C SER A 37 8.74 -8.01 -0.37
N ARG A 38 8.42 -7.54 -1.59
CA ARG A 38 8.84 -6.23 -2.09
C ARG A 38 8.11 -5.09 -1.41
N VAL A 39 6.80 -5.21 -1.23
CA VAL A 39 6.01 -4.21 -0.49
C VAL A 39 6.51 -4.07 0.94
N LEU A 40 6.92 -5.19 1.55
CA LEU A 40 7.45 -5.20 2.91
C LEU A 40 8.83 -4.56 3.06
N ASP A 41 9.51 -4.16 1.99
CA ASP A 41 10.70 -3.29 2.08
C ASP A 41 10.36 -1.92 2.69
N ALA A 42 9.09 -1.47 2.57
CA ALA A 42 8.60 -0.25 3.21
C ALA A 42 8.56 -0.32 4.75
N ARG A 43 8.65 -1.53 5.35
CA ARG A 43 8.62 -1.72 6.82
C ARG A 43 9.71 -0.95 7.56
N THR A 44 10.85 -0.73 6.92
CA THR A 44 11.99 -0.03 7.53
C THR A 44 11.77 1.49 7.64
N LEU A 45 10.72 2.00 7.02
CA LEU A 45 10.38 3.41 6.93
C LEU A 45 9.24 3.80 7.88
N VAL A 46 8.63 2.83 8.56
CA VAL A 46 7.47 2.99 9.42
C VAL A 46 7.71 2.29 10.76
N ARG A 47 6.87 2.58 11.75
CA ARG A 47 7.01 2.03 13.10
C ARG A 47 6.51 0.59 13.21
N HIS A 48 5.25 0.35 12.80
CA HIS A 48 4.61 -0.96 12.84
C HIS A 48 3.98 -1.30 11.49
N VAL A 49 3.81 -2.61 11.24
CA VAL A 49 3.20 -3.13 10.02
C VAL A 49 2.08 -4.08 10.38
N VAL A 50 0.91 -3.86 9.80
CA VAL A 50 -0.20 -4.82 9.77
C VAL A 50 -0.36 -5.33 8.35
N ILE A 51 -0.39 -6.63 8.16
CA ILE A 51 -0.66 -7.27 6.87
C ILE A 51 -2.06 -7.88 6.94
N VAL A 52 -2.94 -7.42 6.05
CA VAL A 52 -4.32 -7.91 5.98
C VAL A 52 -4.43 -8.85 4.78
N GLY A 53 -4.64 -10.13 5.05
CA GLY A 53 -4.73 -11.13 4.00
C GLY A 53 -4.86 -12.55 4.53
N PRO A 54 -5.17 -13.51 3.63
CA PRO A 54 -5.35 -14.90 4.00
C PRO A 54 -4.03 -15.54 4.44
N GLU A 55 -4.14 -16.66 5.17
CA GLU A 55 -2.98 -17.42 5.62
C GLU A 55 -2.03 -17.82 4.47
N THR A 56 -2.60 -18.05 3.28
CA THR A 56 -1.81 -18.36 2.07
C THR A 56 -0.83 -17.26 1.67
N ALA A 57 -1.05 -16.02 2.12
CA ALA A 57 -0.12 -14.91 1.87
C ALA A 57 1.09 -14.92 2.83
N HIS A 58 1.05 -15.67 3.94
CA HIS A 58 2.14 -15.67 4.93
C HIS A 58 3.47 -16.15 4.33
N LEU A 59 3.43 -17.20 3.52
CA LEU A 59 4.64 -17.72 2.85
C LEU A 59 5.24 -16.72 1.86
N ALA A 60 4.41 -15.83 1.32
CA ALA A 60 4.84 -14.81 0.37
C ALA A 60 5.53 -13.61 1.05
N ALA A 61 5.41 -13.43 2.35
CA ALA A 61 6.03 -12.32 3.07
C ALA A 61 7.56 -12.43 3.14
N GLY A 62 8.11 -13.62 2.98
CA GLY A 62 9.54 -13.87 3.20
C GLY A 62 9.94 -13.75 4.67
N ASP A 63 11.23 -13.81 4.92
CA ASP A 63 11.77 -13.68 6.27
C ASP A 63 11.67 -12.24 6.80
N THR A 64 11.40 -12.10 8.08
CA THR A 64 11.48 -10.81 8.76
C THR A 64 12.96 -10.45 8.97
N PRO A 65 13.43 -9.31 8.46
CA PRO A 65 14.81 -8.90 8.66
C PRO A 65 15.17 -8.81 10.15
N ALA A 66 16.38 -9.23 10.50
CA ALA A 66 16.86 -9.16 11.88
C ALA A 66 16.76 -7.72 12.43
N GLY A 67 16.21 -7.57 13.63
CA GLY A 67 16.03 -6.28 14.29
C GLY A 67 14.78 -5.49 13.84
N SER A 68 13.98 -6.01 12.90
CA SER A 68 12.70 -5.39 12.53
C SER A 68 11.58 -5.87 13.44
N THR A 69 10.62 -4.98 13.72
CA THR A 69 9.39 -5.39 14.42
C THR A 69 8.61 -6.39 13.55
N PRO A 70 8.18 -7.55 14.10
CA PRO A 70 7.33 -8.49 13.39
C PRO A 70 6.03 -7.83 12.92
N ALA A 71 5.58 -8.18 11.73
CA ALA A 71 4.28 -7.72 11.25
C ALA A 71 3.16 -8.42 12.00
N VAL A 72 2.08 -7.68 12.29
CA VAL A 72 0.82 -8.23 12.79
C VAL A 72 -0.02 -8.69 11.60
N TRP A 73 -0.56 -9.89 11.67
CA TRP A 73 -1.48 -10.40 10.65
C TRP A 73 -2.93 -10.17 11.06
N ALA A 74 -3.73 -9.73 10.11
CA ALA A 74 -5.17 -9.56 10.26
C ALA A 74 -5.91 -10.17 9.07
N LEU A 75 -7.17 -10.49 9.26
CA LEU A 75 -8.06 -11.04 8.24
C LEU A 75 -9.38 -10.26 8.25
N GLU A 76 -9.91 -10.01 7.06
CA GLU A 76 -11.28 -9.49 6.91
C GLU A 76 -12.30 -10.53 7.38
N ASP A 77 -13.31 -10.10 8.12
CA ASP A 77 -14.44 -10.93 8.51
C ASP A 77 -15.77 -10.21 8.21
N PRO A 78 -16.56 -10.72 7.25
CA PRO A 78 -16.30 -11.84 6.34
C PRO A 78 -15.21 -11.51 5.29
N PRO A 79 -14.54 -12.54 4.72
CA PRO A 79 -13.48 -12.33 3.74
C PRO A 79 -14.02 -11.80 2.41
N PHE A 80 -13.12 -11.19 1.60
CA PHE A 80 -13.40 -10.63 0.26
C PHE A 80 -14.35 -9.42 0.27
N GLY A 81 -14.36 -8.65 1.34
CA GLY A 81 -15.11 -7.40 1.45
C GLY A 81 -14.51 -6.22 0.68
N GLY A 82 -13.38 -6.41 0.01
CA GLY A 82 -12.69 -5.38 -0.77
C GLY A 82 -11.75 -4.50 0.07
N PRO A 83 -11.10 -3.50 -0.55
CA PRO A 83 -10.04 -2.74 0.11
C PRO A 83 -10.50 -2.02 1.38
N VAL A 84 -11.73 -1.55 1.43
CA VAL A 84 -12.28 -0.85 2.61
C VAL A 84 -12.44 -1.81 3.80
N ALA A 85 -12.92 -3.04 3.57
CA ALA A 85 -12.99 -4.05 4.61
C ALA A 85 -11.60 -4.45 5.10
N GLY A 86 -10.63 -4.56 4.18
CA GLY A 86 -9.22 -4.78 4.53
C GLY A 86 -8.65 -3.66 5.39
N ILE A 87 -8.90 -2.40 5.04
CA ILE A 87 -8.48 -1.25 5.87
C ILE A 87 -9.13 -1.31 7.25
N ALA A 88 -10.43 -1.67 7.35
CA ALA A 88 -11.12 -1.81 8.63
C ALA A 88 -10.48 -2.87 9.52
N ALA A 89 -10.15 -4.05 8.96
CA ALA A 89 -9.44 -5.11 9.68
C ALA A 89 -8.05 -4.65 10.13
N GLY A 90 -7.32 -3.95 9.25
CA GLY A 90 -6.01 -3.38 9.56
C GLY A 90 -6.07 -2.36 10.70
N LEU A 91 -7.02 -1.44 10.67
CA LEU A 91 -7.22 -0.44 11.73
C LEU A 91 -7.54 -1.11 13.08
N THR A 92 -8.33 -2.19 13.06
CA THR A 92 -8.65 -2.94 14.28
C THR A 92 -7.43 -3.63 14.86
N ALA A 93 -6.50 -4.08 14.01
CA ALA A 93 -5.26 -4.73 14.43
C ALA A 93 -4.18 -3.75 14.91
N LEU A 94 -4.30 -2.46 14.61
CA LEU A 94 -3.44 -1.40 15.17
C LEU A 94 -3.80 -1.15 16.64
N THR A 95 -3.50 -2.14 17.51
CA THR A 95 -3.88 -2.15 18.94
C THR A 95 -2.84 -1.49 19.85
N ALA A 96 -2.07 -0.54 19.37
CA ALA A 96 -1.03 0.08 20.16
C ALA A 96 -1.60 1.00 21.25
N THR A 97 -0.97 1.02 22.41
CA THR A 97 -1.17 2.03 23.46
C THR A 97 -0.75 3.43 23.00
N ASP A 98 0.00 3.49 21.92
CA ASP A 98 0.50 4.69 21.26
C ASP A 98 0.06 4.64 19.79
N LEU A 99 -1.02 5.35 19.48
CA LEU A 99 -1.60 5.38 18.14
C LEU A 99 -0.74 6.22 17.19
N PRO A 100 -0.63 5.86 15.89
CA PRO A 100 0.09 6.66 14.91
C PRO A 100 -0.68 7.95 14.57
N ASP A 101 0.05 8.97 14.12
CA ASP A 101 -0.56 10.18 13.54
C ASP A 101 -1.16 9.87 12.17
N TRP A 102 -0.45 9.02 11.40
CA TRP A 102 -0.80 8.64 10.04
C TRP A 102 -0.75 7.13 9.83
N VAL A 103 -1.65 6.65 9.01
CA VAL A 103 -1.67 5.26 8.52
C VAL A 103 -1.33 5.29 7.04
N LEU A 104 -0.19 4.67 6.69
CA LEU A 104 0.15 4.38 5.30
C LEU A 104 -0.63 3.12 4.87
N VAL A 105 -1.28 3.18 3.71
CA VAL A 105 -2.01 2.05 3.12
C VAL A 105 -1.34 1.70 1.80
N LEU A 106 -0.89 0.45 1.67
CA LEU A 106 -0.28 -0.07 0.45
C LEU A 106 -1.01 -1.34 0.00
N ALA A 107 -1.26 -1.44 -1.30
CA ALA A 107 -1.65 -2.71 -1.91
C ALA A 107 -0.43 -3.64 -2.05
N CYS A 108 -0.66 -4.96 -2.08
CA CYS A 108 0.44 -5.94 -2.12
C CYS A 108 1.08 -6.12 -3.51
N ASP A 109 0.63 -5.40 -4.51
CA ASP A 109 1.02 -5.52 -5.91
C ASP A 109 1.95 -4.41 -6.41
N LEU A 110 2.58 -3.68 -5.49
CA LEU A 110 3.43 -2.52 -5.74
C LEU A 110 4.92 -2.90 -5.64
N PRO A 111 5.61 -3.24 -6.74
CA PRO A 111 7.02 -3.65 -6.69
C PRO A 111 7.97 -2.60 -6.13
N TRP A 112 7.61 -1.32 -6.21
CA TRP A 112 8.39 -0.16 -5.73
C TRP A 112 7.75 0.53 -4.52
N ALA A 113 7.01 -0.22 -3.70
CA ALA A 113 6.30 0.32 -2.54
C ALA A 113 7.20 1.10 -1.57
N ALA A 114 8.46 0.69 -1.40
CA ALA A 114 9.42 1.42 -0.58
C ALA A 114 9.76 2.80 -1.17
N ASP A 115 9.87 2.91 -2.50
CA ASP A 115 10.12 4.19 -3.17
C ASP A 115 8.89 5.09 -3.12
N ALA A 116 7.70 4.52 -3.36
CA ALA A 116 6.43 5.23 -3.16
C ALA A 116 6.29 5.77 -1.73
N THR A 117 6.68 4.97 -0.73
CA THR A 117 6.69 5.39 0.67
C THR A 117 7.68 6.54 0.90
N ARG A 118 8.90 6.46 0.36
CA ARG A 118 9.90 7.55 0.46
C ARG A 118 9.42 8.85 -0.17
N THR A 119 8.61 8.76 -1.24
CA THR A 119 7.99 9.94 -1.87
C THR A 119 6.94 10.56 -0.96
N LEU A 120 6.11 9.76 -0.28
CA LEU A 120 5.01 10.27 0.56
C LEU A 120 5.48 10.84 1.91
N LEU A 121 6.40 10.15 2.60
CA LEU A 121 6.74 10.45 3.99
C LEU A 121 7.21 11.90 4.24
N PRO A 122 8.05 12.55 3.41
CA PRO A 122 8.47 13.93 3.62
C PRO A 122 7.30 14.91 3.66
N HIS A 123 6.24 14.65 2.88
CA HIS A 123 5.07 15.51 2.84
C HIS A 123 4.23 15.44 4.13
N LEU A 124 4.32 14.34 4.90
CA LEU A 124 3.59 14.22 6.18
C LEU A 124 4.17 15.13 7.27
N THR A 125 5.43 15.49 7.15
CA THR A 125 6.16 16.35 8.09
C THR A 125 6.33 17.79 7.58
N ASP A 126 5.83 18.09 6.39
CA ASP A 126 5.92 19.42 5.79
C ASP A 126 5.13 20.43 6.63
N PRO A 127 5.77 21.45 7.22
CA PRO A 127 5.10 22.44 8.04
C PRO A 127 4.11 23.30 7.24
N THR A 128 4.19 23.29 5.91
CA THR A 128 3.27 24.01 5.02
C THR A 128 2.03 23.18 4.67
N LEU A 129 1.98 21.90 5.06
CA LEU A 129 0.81 21.06 4.85
C LEU A 129 -0.37 21.60 5.67
N PRO A 130 -1.47 22.04 5.04
CA PRO A 130 -2.62 22.54 5.77
C PRO A 130 -3.15 21.49 6.76
N ALA A 131 -3.47 21.90 7.98
CA ALA A 131 -4.03 21.01 9.00
C ALA A 131 -5.38 20.37 8.57
N SER A 132 -6.07 20.98 7.61
CA SER A 132 -7.29 20.44 7.03
C SER A 132 -7.06 19.24 6.11
N VAL A 133 -5.84 19.00 5.63
CA VAL A 133 -5.52 17.84 4.77
C VAL A 133 -5.52 16.58 5.64
N GLN A 134 -6.37 15.63 5.25
CA GLN A 134 -6.64 14.40 5.99
C GLN A 134 -6.05 13.16 5.32
N GLY A 135 -5.53 13.30 4.10
CA GLY A 135 -4.83 12.22 3.41
C GLY A 135 -4.01 12.74 2.25
N LEU A 136 -2.91 12.04 1.98
CA LEU A 136 -2.02 12.23 0.84
C LEU A 136 -1.98 10.94 0.04
N TYR A 137 -2.08 11.02 -1.27
CA TYR A 137 -2.00 9.87 -2.16
C TYR A 137 -1.07 10.18 -3.34
N LEU A 138 -0.44 9.16 -3.92
CA LEU A 138 0.29 9.35 -5.16
C LEU A 138 -0.68 9.43 -6.35
N THR A 139 -0.31 10.23 -7.34
CA THR A 139 -0.94 10.21 -8.65
C THR A 139 0.04 9.61 -9.65
N ASP A 140 -0.47 8.75 -10.55
CA ASP A 140 0.31 8.28 -11.67
C ASP A 140 0.58 9.38 -12.71
N THR A 141 1.30 9.04 -13.78
CA THR A 141 1.64 9.98 -14.87
C THR A 141 0.42 10.56 -15.58
N ASP A 142 -0.70 9.85 -15.56
CA ASP A 142 -1.97 10.30 -16.17
C ASP A 142 -2.83 11.10 -15.18
N GLY A 143 -2.35 11.28 -13.95
CA GLY A 143 -3.03 12.02 -12.88
C GLY A 143 -4.10 11.21 -12.14
N HIS A 144 -4.18 9.89 -12.34
CA HIS A 144 -5.13 9.07 -11.60
C HIS A 144 -4.68 8.85 -10.16
N ALA A 145 -5.65 8.96 -9.25
CA ALA A 145 -5.40 8.82 -7.83
C ALA A 145 -5.12 7.36 -7.43
N GLN A 146 -3.97 7.12 -6.80
CA GLN A 146 -3.55 5.83 -6.29
C GLN A 146 -3.91 5.72 -4.79
N TRP A 147 -5.19 5.49 -4.48
CA TRP A 147 -5.70 5.51 -3.11
C TRP A 147 -5.20 4.37 -2.21
N LEU A 148 -4.61 3.33 -2.80
CA LEU A 148 -3.93 2.25 -2.10
C LEU A 148 -2.40 2.40 -2.15
N THR A 149 -1.93 3.61 -2.44
CA THR A 149 -0.56 4.08 -2.28
C THR A 149 -0.67 5.47 -1.64
N ALA A 150 -1.08 5.49 -0.37
CA ALA A 150 -1.55 6.72 0.29
C ALA A 150 -1.32 6.67 1.80
N ALA A 151 -1.20 7.85 2.40
CA ALA A 151 -1.18 8.02 3.85
C ALA A 151 -2.42 8.83 4.29
N TYR A 152 -3.08 8.37 5.32
CA TYR A 152 -4.28 9.00 5.88
C TYR A 152 -4.07 9.32 7.35
N ARG A 153 -4.57 10.48 7.83
CA ARG A 153 -4.63 10.75 9.26
C ARG A 153 -5.49 9.69 9.94
N LEU A 154 -4.99 9.10 11.02
CA LEU A 154 -5.66 7.99 11.68
C LEU A 154 -7.07 8.39 12.15
N ASP A 155 -7.19 9.54 12.80
CA ASP A 155 -8.48 10.04 13.32
C ASP A 155 -9.52 10.23 12.20
N ALA A 156 -9.10 10.82 11.08
CA ALA A 156 -9.96 11.07 9.92
C ALA A 156 -10.39 9.77 9.23
N LEU A 157 -9.45 8.83 9.04
CA LEU A 157 -9.73 7.54 8.45
C LEU A 157 -10.67 6.71 9.34
N THR A 158 -10.43 6.70 10.65
CA THR A 158 -11.28 6.02 11.65
C THR A 158 -12.68 6.63 11.68
N ALA A 159 -12.81 7.95 11.64
CA ALA A 159 -14.10 8.61 11.58
C ALA A 159 -14.85 8.31 10.27
N ALA A 160 -14.13 8.25 9.12
CA ALA A 160 -14.73 7.85 7.85
C ALA A 160 -15.22 6.40 7.87
N MET A 161 -14.42 5.50 8.44
CA MET A 161 -14.78 4.10 8.61
C MET A 161 -16.00 3.93 9.51
N SER A 162 -16.07 4.67 10.62
CA SER A 162 -17.21 4.65 11.53
C SER A 162 -18.51 5.11 10.86
N ARG A 163 -18.45 6.08 9.93
CA ARG A 163 -19.63 6.51 9.14
C ARG A 163 -20.15 5.42 8.20
N LEU A 164 -19.28 4.58 7.67
CA LEU A 164 -19.68 3.43 6.86
C LEU A 164 -20.31 2.34 7.74
N GLY A 165 -19.73 2.09 8.93
CA GLY A 165 -20.20 1.04 9.85
C GLY A 165 -20.27 -0.32 9.14
N ALA A 166 -21.40 -1.01 9.25
CA ALA A 166 -21.62 -2.32 8.63
C ALA A 166 -21.52 -2.31 7.08
N ARG A 167 -21.61 -1.15 6.43
CA ARG A 167 -21.44 -1.02 4.97
C ARG A 167 -19.98 -1.02 4.51
N ALA A 168 -19.01 -1.08 5.43
CA ALA A 168 -17.58 -1.15 5.07
C ALA A 168 -17.28 -2.39 4.20
N HIS A 169 -17.99 -3.50 4.43
CA HIS A 169 -17.91 -4.68 3.57
C HIS A 169 -18.55 -4.38 2.20
N GLY A 170 -17.75 -4.48 1.14
CA GLY A 170 -18.17 -4.18 -0.23
C GLY A 170 -18.14 -2.70 -0.59
N ALA A 171 -17.81 -1.79 0.34
CA ALA A 171 -17.68 -0.38 0.02
C ALA A 171 -16.49 -0.11 -0.90
N SER A 172 -16.62 0.90 -1.74
CA SER A 172 -15.54 1.42 -2.58
C SER A 172 -14.65 2.40 -1.81
N MET A 173 -13.40 2.56 -2.25
CA MET A 173 -12.52 3.61 -1.72
C MET A 173 -13.12 5.01 -1.89
N ARG A 174 -13.88 5.25 -2.97
CA ARG A 174 -14.59 6.52 -3.18
C ARG A 174 -15.62 6.81 -2.09
N GLU A 175 -16.35 5.79 -1.64
CA GLU A 175 -17.33 5.93 -0.55
C GLU A 175 -16.64 6.21 0.79
N LEU A 176 -15.53 5.52 1.07
CA LEU A 176 -14.75 5.75 2.30
C LEU A 176 -14.18 7.16 2.33
N LEU A 177 -13.55 7.58 1.22
CA LEU A 177 -12.73 8.78 1.15
C LEU A 177 -13.51 10.04 0.78
N GLY A 178 -14.76 9.91 0.31
CA GLY A 178 -15.53 11.01 -0.29
C GLY A 178 -15.81 12.20 0.64
N SER A 179 -15.63 12.04 1.95
CA SER A 179 -15.76 13.13 2.94
C SER A 179 -14.44 13.66 3.46
N LEU A 180 -13.31 13.13 3.00
CA LEU A 180 -11.98 13.55 3.44
C LEU A 180 -11.40 14.61 2.50
N VAL A 181 -10.66 15.55 3.08
CA VAL A 181 -9.85 16.50 2.33
C VAL A 181 -8.53 15.82 1.98
N LEU A 182 -8.38 15.48 0.72
CA LEU A 182 -7.21 14.74 0.21
C LEU A 182 -6.37 15.62 -0.71
N ARG A 183 -5.05 15.35 -0.74
CA ARG A 183 -4.09 16.01 -1.63
C ARG A 183 -3.30 14.96 -2.41
N GLY A 184 -3.26 15.10 -3.74
CA GLY A 184 -2.42 14.31 -4.62
C GLY A 184 -0.97 14.81 -4.60
N ILE A 185 -0.03 13.86 -4.62
CA ILE A 185 1.40 14.05 -4.80
C ILE A 185 1.78 13.37 -6.10
N HIS A 186 2.38 14.11 -7.02
CA HIS A 186 2.78 13.54 -8.30
C HIS A 186 3.92 12.53 -8.13
N ASP A 187 3.80 11.37 -8.77
CA ASP A 187 4.80 10.32 -8.73
C ASP A 187 5.67 10.36 -10.00
N ASP A 188 6.70 11.19 -9.96
CA ASP A 188 7.66 11.33 -11.07
C ASP A 188 8.45 10.03 -11.35
N THR A 189 8.41 9.09 -10.42
CA THR A 189 9.21 7.85 -10.49
C THR A 189 8.41 6.64 -10.92
N ASN A 190 7.08 6.75 -11.09
CA ASN A 190 6.18 5.62 -11.31
C ASN A 190 6.32 4.51 -10.24
N ALA A 191 6.56 4.89 -8.99
CA ALA A 191 6.68 3.95 -7.89
C ALA A 191 5.31 3.38 -7.45
N ALA A 192 4.21 4.05 -7.81
CA ALA A 192 2.86 3.59 -7.55
C ALA A 192 2.32 2.62 -8.63
N THR A 193 3.16 2.20 -9.59
CA THR A 193 2.77 1.23 -10.61
C THR A 193 2.48 -0.12 -9.97
N ASP A 194 1.31 -0.66 -10.22
CA ASP A 194 0.87 -1.98 -9.77
C ASP A 194 1.14 -3.08 -10.81
N VAL A 195 1.06 -4.32 -10.36
CA VAL A 195 1.22 -5.53 -11.20
C VAL A 195 -0.10 -6.28 -11.20
N ASP A 196 -0.83 -6.20 -12.32
CA ASP A 196 -2.15 -6.82 -12.48
C ASP A 196 -2.15 -7.98 -13.48
N THR A 197 -1.19 -8.01 -14.41
CA THR A 197 -1.08 -8.98 -15.51
C THR A 197 0.31 -9.61 -15.58
N TRP A 198 0.44 -10.72 -16.29
CA TRP A 198 1.75 -11.33 -16.57
C TRP A 198 2.66 -10.41 -17.40
N GLN A 199 2.08 -9.55 -18.23
CA GLN A 199 2.85 -8.52 -18.93
C GLN A 199 3.48 -7.53 -17.96
N ASP A 200 2.73 -7.07 -16.95
CA ASP A 200 3.26 -6.17 -15.92
C ASP A 200 4.39 -6.84 -15.11
N VAL A 201 4.30 -8.16 -14.87
CA VAL A 201 5.37 -8.94 -14.22
C VAL A 201 6.67 -8.87 -15.05
N LEU A 202 6.57 -9.06 -16.37
CA LEU A 202 7.73 -9.01 -17.26
C LEU A 202 8.33 -7.60 -17.31
N GLU A 203 7.51 -6.58 -17.49
CA GLU A 203 7.94 -5.18 -17.56
C GLU A 203 8.58 -4.73 -16.23
N SER A 204 7.94 -5.07 -15.11
CA SER A 204 8.47 -4.78 -13.78
C SER A 204 9.79 -5.51 -13.52
N THR A 205 9.91 -6.76 -13.97
CA THR A 205 11.15 -7.53 -13.85
C THR A 205 12.26 -6.87 -14.66
N ALA A 206 12.00 -6.50 -15.92
CA ALA A 206 12.97 -5.81 -16.78
C ALA A 206 13.44 -4.49 -16.15
N ARG A 207 12.52 -3.69 -15.63
CA ARG A 207 12.83 -2.42 -14.94
C ARG A 207 13.68 -2.63 -13.68
N LEU A 208 13.37 -3.63 -12.85
CA LEU A 208 14.10 -3.92 -11.61
C LEU A 208 15.50 -4.51 -11.84
N THR A 209 15.69 -5.24 -12.94
CA THR A 209 16.99 -5.86 -13.30
C THR A 209 17.86 -4.95 -14.16
N GLY A 210 17.39 -3.77 -14.56
CA GLY A 210 18.09 -2.88 -15.48
C GLY A 210 18.17 -3.42 -16.91
N ALA A 211 17.43 -4.47 -17.24
CA ALA A 211 17.31 -5.04 -18.58
C ALA A 211 16.42 -4.13 -19.44
N THR A 212 16.87 -2.90 -19.71
CA THR A 212 16.25 -2.06 -20.73
C THR A 212 16.47 -2.69 -22.09
N ASP A 213 15.40 -2.79 -22.85
CA ASP A 213 15.29 -3.30 -24.20
C ASP A 213 16.36 -2.70 -25.12
N SER A 214 17.50 -3.41 -25.28
CA SER A 214 18.51 -3.10 -26.32
C SER A 214 18.07 -3.62 -27.70
N THR A 215 16.78 -3.93 -27.89
CA THR A 215 16.27 -4.56 -29.13
C THR A 215 15.50 -3.58 -30.04
N ARG A 216 15.76 -2.25 -29.94
CA ARG A 216 15.13 -1.26 -30.84
C ARG A 216 16.11 -0.51 -31.73
N SER A 217 17.26 -1.07 -32.01
CA SER A 217 18.22 -0.44 -32.95
C SER A 217 18.97 -1.49 -33.74
N THR A 218 18.33 -2.15 -34.69
CA THR A 218 18.99 -2.68 -35.90
C THR A 218 17.91 -3.15 -36.87
N ILE A 219 17.23 -2.23 -37.55
CA ILE A 219 16.72 -2.43 -38.90
C ILE A 219 16.89 -1.08 -39.61
N GLU A 220 18.03 -0.86 -40.22
CA GLU A 220 18.22 -0.08 -41.44
C GLU A 220 18.52 -1.04 -42.57
#